data_cf185280dc4ba875a94779b933ee8330
#
_entry.id   cf185280dc4ba875a94779b933ee8330
#
_cell.length_a   1.000
_cell.length_b   1.000
_cell.length_c   1.000
_cell.angle_alpha   90.00
_cell.angle_beta   90.00
_cell.angle_gamma   90.00
#
_symmetry.space_group_name_H-M   'P 1'
#
loop_
_entity.id
_entity.type
_entity.pdbx_description
1 polymer ?
#
loop_
_entity_poly.entity_id
_entity_poly.type
_entity_poly.pdbx_seq_one_letter_code
_entity_poly.pdbx_strand_id
1 'polypeptide(L)'
;AIADMNADMKPDIILCDARNIAWYQNPTWKKHIIVENLTERDHVCIAVRDIDGDGRAEIAAGAQWNPGETSDTSKSGAVFYLIPPDDRTEKWTPVQLQHEPTTHRMRWFNTPNNEFDLVVLPLHGRGNRANKGEGVRTLAYHIPKDPKHAWKTTLVDDNMHASHNFDVAQWDSDKA
;
A
#
# COMPACT_ATOMS: atom_id res chain seq x y z
N ALA A 1 -5.80 -6.36 7.44
CA ALA A 1 -4.78 -7.38 7.16
C ALA A 1 -4.52 -8.21 8.41
N ILE A 2 -3.85 -9.36 8.23
CA ILE A 2 -3.40 -10.25 9.29
C ILE A 2 -1.93 -10.58 8.99
N ALA A 3 -1.03 -10.35 9.95
CA ALA A 3 0.40 -10.63 9.84
C ALA A 3 1.05 -10.63 11.24
N ASP A 4 2.23 -11.20 11.38
CA ASP A 4 3.05 -11.06 12.60
C ASP A 4 3.75 -9.68 12.56
N MET A 5 3.53 -8.85 13.57
CA MET A 5 4.08 -7.50 13.64
C MET A 5 5.30 -7.40 14.55
N ASN A 6 5.56 -8.40 15.39
CA ASN A 6 6.56 -8.37 16.45
C ASN A 6 7.48 -9.60 16.52
N ALA A 7 7.40 -10.53 15.55
CA ALA A 7 8.13 -11.79 15.45
C ALA A 7 7.87 -12.75 16.63
N ASP A 8 6.65 -12.77 17.17
CA ASP A 8 6.27 -13.73 18.21
C ASP A 8 5.58 -14.99 17.65
N MET A 9 5.54 -15.14 16.32
CA MET A 9 4.92 -16.22 15.56
C MET A 9 3.39 -16.30 15.75
N LYS A 10 2.75 -15.23 16.17
CA LYS A 10 1.29 -15.13 16.27
C LYS A 10 0.78 -14.08 15.30
N PRO A 11 -0.28 -14.38 14.56
CA PRO A 11 -0.85 -13.38 13.66
C PRO A 11 -1.56 -12.29 14.45
N ASP A 12 -1.19 -11.05 14.16
CA ASP A 12 -1.82 -9.83 14.65
C ASP A 12 -2.86 -9.32 13.65
N ILE A 13 -3.74 -8.41 14.09
CA ILE A 13 -4.71 -7.76 13.22
C ILE A 13 -4.26 -6.34 12.94
N ILE A 14 -4.14 -5.98 11.66
CA ILE A 14 -3.81 -4.62 11.22
C ILE A 14 -5.04 -4.00 10.57
N LEU A 15 -5.47 -2.86 11.08
CA LEU A 15 -6.62 -2.11 10.60
C LEU A 15 -6.21 -0.72 10.10
N CYS A 16 -6.90 -0.28 9.05
CA CYS A 16 -6.85 1.05 8.50
C CYS A 16 -8.27 1.63 8.58
N ASP A 17 -8.43 2.75 9.24
CA ASP A 17 -9.65 3.56 9.22
C ASP A 17 -9.40 4.93 8.56
N ALA A 18 -10.38 5.82 8.59
CA ALA A 18 -10.28 7.14 7.97
C ALA A 18 -9.04 7.95 8.44
N ARG A 19 -8.61 7.78 9.68
CA ARG A 19 -7.60 8.62 10.32
C ARG A 19 -6.41 7.87 10.90
N ASN A 20 -6.55 6.56 11.14
CA ASN A 20 -5.55 5.77 11.85
C ASN A 20 -5.18 4.53 11.06
N ILE A 21 -3.91 4.14 11.16
CA ILE A 21 -3.46 2.78 10.91
C ILE A 21 -2.94 2.26 12.23
N ALA A 22 -3.44 1.11 12.66
CA ALA A 22 -3.11 0.50 13.94
C ALA A 22 -3.02 -1.01 13.82
N TRP A 23 -2.27 -1.63 14.72
CA TRP A 23 -2.28 -3.08 14.88
C TRP A 23 -2.69 -3.49 16.29
N TYR A 24 -3.25 -4.69 16.38
CA TYR A 24 -3.77 -5.28 17.62
C TYR A 24 -3.00 -6.56 17.90
N GLN A 25 -2.24 -6.54 18.98
CA GLN A 25 -1.31 -7.59 19.35
C GLN A 25 -2.04 -8.83 19.88
N ASN A 26 -1.88 -9.97 19.24
CA ASN A 26 -2.36 -11.24 19.70
C ASN A 26 -1.47 -11.77 20.86
N PRO A 27 -1.99 -12.33 21.98
CA PRO A 27 -3.40 -12.60 22.26
C PRO A 27 -4.09 -11.52 23.09
N THR A 28 -3.41 -10.45 23.42
CA THR A 28 -3.89 -9.42 24.37
C THR A 28 -4.87 -8.44 23.72
N TRP A 29 -4.82 -8.32 22.41
CA TRP A 29 -5.53 -7.35 21.57
C TRP A 29 -5.23 -5.90 21.96
N LYS A 30 -4.06 -5.69 22.58
CA LYS A 30 -3.59 -4.33 22.87
C LYS A 30 -3.39 -3.59 21.55
N LYS A 31 -3.99 -2.39 21.45
CA LYS A 31 -3.91 -1.53 20.29
C LYS A 31 -2.60 -0.73 20.31
N HIS A 32 -1.89 -0.72 19.20
CA HIS A 32 -0.73 0.13 18.94
C HIS A 32 -1.00 0.98 17.70
N ILE A 33 -0.82 2.29 17.80
CA ILE A 33 -1.01 3.22 16.67
C ILE A 33 0.28 3.27 15.87
N ILE A 34 0.18 2.94 14.58
CA ILE A 34 1.27 3.02 13.62
C ILE A 34 1.44 4.46 13.13
N VAL A 35 0.39 5.02 12.54
CA VAL A 35 0.33 6.42 12.07
C VAL A 35 -1.08 6.99 12.24
N GLU A 36 -1.15 8.32 12.32
CA GLU A 36 -2.40 9.08 12.38
C GLU A 36 -2.36 10.24 11.38
N ASN A 37 -3.49 10.49 10.72
CA ASN A 37 -3.71 11.66 9.85
C ASN A 37 -2.60 11.85 8.81
N LEU A 38 -2.27 10.80 8.02
CA LEU A 38 -1.28 10.89 6.94
C LEU A 38 -1.61 12.00 5.95
N THR A 39 -2.91 12.24 5.72
CA THR A 39 -3.43 13.25 4.80
C THR A 39 -4.68 13.90 5.38
N GLU A 40 -5.15 14.98 4.74
CA GLU A 40 -6.40 15.67 5.13
C GLU A 40 -7.65 14.79 4.95
N ARG A 41 -7.58 13.81 4.02
CA ARG A 41 -8.68 12.88 3.71
C ARG A 41 -8.37 11.47 4.21
N ASP A 42 -9.35 10.60 4.08
CA ASP A 42 -9.35 9.26 4.62
C ASP A 42 -8.20 8.39 4.05
N HIS A 43 -7.68 7.51 4.88
CA HIS A 43 -6.92 6.34 4.43
C HIS A 43 -7.89 5.39 3.71
N VAL A 44 -7.40 4.65 2.71
CA VAL A 44 -8.27 3.82 1.86
C VAL A 44 -7.84 2.35 1.81
N CYS A 45 -6.57 2.07 1.91
CA CYS A 45 -6.05 0.69 1.82
C CYS A 45 -4.67 0.57 2.49
N ILE A 46 -4.32 -0.67 2.79
CA ILE A 46 -2.97 -1.06 3.25
C ILE A 46 -2.53 -2.33 2.54
N ALA A 47 -1.23 -2.46 2.32
CA ALA A 47 -0.57 -3.73 2.02
C ALA A 47 0.39 -4.06 3.16
N VAL A 48 0.26 -5.27 3.72
CA VAL A 48 1.01 -5.72 4.90
C VAL A 48 1.66 -7.06 4.58
N ARG A 49 2.97 -7.16 4.73
CA ARG A 49 3.74 -8.39 4.50
C ARG A 49 5.14 -8.24 5.07
N ASP A 50 5.71 -9.32 5.58
CA ASP A 50 7.15 -9.45 5.80
C ASP A 50 7.84 -9.49 4.42
N ILE A 51 8.57 -8.44 4.07
CA ILE A 51 9.20 -8.26 2.75
C ILE A 51 10.73 -8.37 2.79
N ASP A 52 11.32 -8.39 3.97
CA ASP A 52 12.78 -8.52 4.16
C ASP A 52 13.18 -9.83 4.86
N GLY A 53 12.19 -10.63 5.33
CA GLY A 53 12.38 -11.94 5.91
C GLY A 53 12.82 -11.91 7.39
N ASP A 54 12.61 -10.78 8.09
CA ASP A 54 12.96 -10.64 9.52
C ASP A 54 11.88 -11.22 10.46
N GLY A 55 10.78 -11.72 9.89
CA GLY A 55 9.63 -12.29 10.62
C GLY A 55 8.62 -11.23 11.09
N ARG A 56 8.79 -9.96 10.75
CA ARG A 56 7.91 -8.85 11.10
C ARG A 56 7.41 -8.16 9.83
N ALA A 57 6.12 -7.91 9.76
CA ALA A 57 5.55 -7.34 8.55
C ALA A 57 5.79 -5.84 8.40
N GLU A 58 6.04 -5.40 7.16
CA GLU A 58 6.10 -4.01 6.70
C GLU A 58 4.76 -3.58 6.13
N ILE A 59 4.55 -2.25 6.10
CA ILE A 59 3.28 -1.66 5.70
C ILE A 59 3.49 -0.58 4.63
N ALA A 60 2.71 -0.71 3.55
CA ALA A 60 2.41 0.39 2.64
C ALA A 60 0.95 0.83 2.83
N ALA A 61 0.67 2.13 2.64
CA ALA A 61 -0.65 2.72 2.87
C ALA A 61 -1.09 3.63 1.73
N GLY A 62 -2.36 3.54 1.37
CA GLY A 62 -3.04 4.46 0.49
C GLY A 62 -3.91 5.43 1.28
N ALA A 63 -3.87 6.71 0.93
CA ALA A 63 -4.60 7.78 1.62
C ALA A 63 -5.09 8.86 0.65
N GLN A 64 -5.57 10.00 1.16
CA GLN A 64 -6.11 11.12 0.40
C GLN A 64 -7.28 10.68 -0.50
N TRP A 65 -8.21 9.90 0.07
CA TRP A 65 -9.32 9.33 -0.67
C TRP A 65 -10.28 10.40 -1.19
N ASN A 66 -10.28 10.61 -2.51
CA ASN A 66 -11.15 11.56 -3.18
C ASN A 66 -11.52 11.02 -4.58
N PRO A 67 -12.45 10.06 -4.69
CA PRO A 67 -12.75 9.38 -5.95
C PRO A 67 -13.38 10.27 -7.01
N GLY A 68 -13.91 11.43 -6.64
CA GLY A 68 -14.45 12.42 -7.56
C GLY A 68 -13.40 13.30 -8.24
N GLU A 69 -12.17 13.35 -7.71
CA GLU A 69 -11.05 14.08 -8.30
C GLU A 69 -10.10 13.10 -8.98
N THR A 70 -10.14 13.07 -10.31
CA THR A 70 -9.40 12.09 -11.10
C THR A 70 -8.17 12.65 -11.83
N SER A 71 -7.88 13.94 -11.67
CA SER A 71 -6.83 14.62 -12.43
C SER A 71 -5.72 15.22 -11.55
N ASP A 72 -6.08 15.79 -10.41
CA ASP A 72 -5.18 16.54 -9.54
C ASP A 72 -4.63 15.62 -8.42
N THR A 73 -3.39 15.18 -8.58
CA THR A 73 -2.71 14.33 -7.58
C THR A 73 -2.51 15.02 -6.23
N SER A 74 -2.49 16.35 -6.17
CA SER A 74 -2.41 17.07 -4.89
C SER A 74 -3.70 16.97 -4.07
N LYS A 75 -4.82 16.62 -4.71
CA LYS A 75 -6.15 16.56 -4.09
C LYS A 75 -6.73 15.16 -4.01
N SER A 76 -6.11 14.19 -4.68
CA SER A 76 -6.64 12.82 -4.75
C SER A 76 -5.55 11.79 -4.86
N GLY A 77 -5.65 10.77 -4.03
CA GLY A 77 -4.68 9.69 -3.94
C GLY A 77 -3.43 10.10 -3.17
N ALA A 78 -2.84 9.17 -2.50
CA ALA A 78 -1.50 9.23 -1.92
C ALA A 78 -1.03 7.80 -1.66
N VAL A 79 0.27 7.56 -1.77
CA VAL A 79 0.91 6.29 -1.44
C VAL A 79 2.03 6.56 -0.46
N PHE A 80 2.10 5.78 0.60
CA PHE A 80 3.15 5.85 1.61
C PHE A 80 3.76 4.48 1.84
N TYR A 81 5.07 4.43 2.05
CA TYR A 81 5.73 3.37 2.78
C TYR A 81 5.93 3.82 4.22
N LEU A 82 5.63 2.95 5.17
CA LEU A 82 5.76 3.26 6.60
C LEU A 82 7.02 2.58 7.12
N ILE A 83 8.06 3.37 7.43
CA ILE A 83 9.32 2.84 7.99
C ILE A 83 9.08 2.48 9.44
N PRO A 84 9.24 1.20 9.81
CA PRO A 84 9.06 0.76 11.18
C PRO A 84 10.20 1.25 12.09
N PRO A 85 9.92 1.60 13.35
CA PRO A 85 10.93 1.74 14.39
C PRO A 85 11.40 0.36 14.89
N ASP A 86 12.50 0.32 15.64
CA ASP A 86 12.97 -0.90 16.31
C ASP A 86 11.91 -1.46 17.27
N ASP A 87 11.30 -0.60 18.08
CA ASP A 87 10.10 -0.92 18.87
C ASP A 87 8.85 -0.68 18.02
N ARG A 88 8.29 -1.75 17.46
CA ARG A 88 7.09 -1.72 16.59
C ARG A 88 5.84 -1.18 17.29
N THR A 89 5.85 -0.99 18.61
CA THR A 89 4.73 -0.39 19.35
C THR A 89 4.71 1.14 19.30
N GLU A 90 5.81 1.75 18.85
CA GLU A 90 5.91 3.18 18.60
C GLU A 90 5.35 3.59 17.25
N LYS A 91 5.22 4.89 17.01
CA LYS A 91 4.75 5.42 15.70
C LYS A 91 5.82 5.24 14.61
N TRP A 92 5.38 4.87 13.42
CA TRP A 92 6.22 4.65 12.27
C TRP A 92 6.42 5.95 11.46
N THR A 93 7.54 6.03 10.73
CA THR A 93 7.86 7.20 9.91
C THR A 93 7.30 7.03 8.50
N PRO A 94 6.36 7.88 8.05
CA PRO A 94 5.82 7.81 6.70
C PRO A 94 6.80 8.40 5.67
N VAL A 95 6.99 7.69 4.56
CA VAL A 95 7.67 8.15 3.35
C VAL A 95 6.64 8.21 2.24
N GLN A 96 6.34 9.41 1.74
CA GLN A 96 5.42 9.56 0.63
C GLN A 96 6.09 9.16 -0.69
N LEU A 97 5.41 8.34 -1.47
CA LEU A 97 5.84 7.89 -2.79
C LEU A 97 5.10 8.67 -3.88
N GLN A 98 5.62 8.62 -5.12
CA GLN A 98 4.84 9.10 -6.26
C GLN A 98 3.53 8.31 -6.38
N HIS A 99 2.48 8.91 -6.92
CA HIS A 99 1.17 8.27 -6.98
C HIS A 99 0.31 8.82 -8.11
N GLU A 100 -0.70 8.05 -8.48
CA GLU A 100 -1.79 8.47 -9.34
C GLU A 100 -2.97 8.98 -8.49
N PRO A 101 -3.89 9.80 -9.05
CA PRO A 101 -5.14 10.11 -8.37
C PRO A 101 -5.93 8.84 -8.04
N THR A 102 -6.86 8.93 -7.10
CA THR A 102 -7.78 7.85 -6.76
C THR A 102 -7.12 6.52 -6.36
N THR A 103 -5.92 6.55 -5.73
CA THR A 103 -5.30 5.36 -5.12
C THR A 103 -6.35 4.56 -4.35
N HIS A 104 -6.48 3.24 -4.63
CA HIS A 104 -7.60 2.46 -4.11
C HIS A 104 -7.21 1.11 -3.52
N ARG A 105 -6.33 0.35 -4.17
CA ARG A 105 -5.85 -0.96 -3.69
C ARG A 105 -4.35 -1.08 -3.88
N MET A 106 -3.73 -1.91 -3.05
CA MET A 106 -2.32 -2.25 -3.16
C MET A 106 -2.04 -3.65 -2.61
N ARG A 107 -1.00 -4.29 -3.17
CA ARG A 107 -0.51 -5.60 -2.75
C ARG A 107 1.00 -5.66 -2.89
N TRP A 108 1.65 -6.35 -1.96
CA TRP A 108 3.02 -6.80 -2.15
C TRP A 108 3.04 -7.98 -3.13
N PHE A 109 3.94 -7.91 -4.08
CA PHE A 109 4.14 -8.92 -5.12
C PHE A 109 5.56 -9.45 -5.03
N ASN A 110 5.70 -10.79 -5.01
CA ASN A 110 7.02 -11.43 -5.02
C ASN A 110 7.57 -11.46 -6.44
N THR A 111 8.76 -10.93 -6.64
CA THR A 111 9.45 -10.94 -7.94
C THR A 111 10.21 -12.25 -8.13
N PRO A 112 10.62 -12.60 -9.38
CA PRO A 112 11.42 -13.80 -9.64
C PRO A 112 12.73 -13.88 -8.87
N ASN A 113 13.27 -12.74 -8.42
CA ASN A 113 14.50 -12.68 -7.63
C ASN A 113 14.28 -12.85 -6.12
N ASN A 114 13.07 -13.20 -5.71
CA ASN A 114 12.69 -13.30 -4.29
C ASN A 114 12.70 -11.95 -3.54
N GLU A 115 12.63 -10.86 -4.26
CA GLU A 115 12.41 -9.51 -3.74
C GLU A 115 10.92 -9.18 -3.80
N PHE A 116 10.51 -8.07 -3.21
CA PHE A 116 9.12 -7.62 -3.26
C PHE A 116 8.98 -6.28 -3.95
N ASP A 117 7.98 -6.16 -4.81
CA ASP A 117 7.48 -4.90 -5.34
C ASP A 117 6.10 -4.59 -4.74
N LEU A 118 5.77 -3.30 -4.65
CA LEU A 118 4.43 -2.85 -4.29
C LEU A 118 3.63 -2.56 -5.55
N VAL A 119 2.57 -3.31 -5.81
CA VAL A 119 1.63 -3.01 -6.89
C VAL A 119 0.49 -2.15 -6.36
N VAL A 120 0.24 -1.01 -7.01
CA VAL A 120 -0.80 -0.05 -6.64
C VAL A 120 -1.79 0.11 -7.79
N LEU A 121 -3.08 -0.01 -7.45
CA LEU A 121 -4.20 0.09 -8.37
C LEU A 121 -5.06 1.32 -8.00
N PRO A 122 -5.09 2.38 -8.83
CA PRO A 122 -6.09 3.44 -8.73
C PRO A 122 -7.52 2.93 -9.06
N LEU A 123 -8.55 3.62 -8.56
CA LEU A 123 -9.94 3.31 -8.92
C LEU A 123 -10.26 3.75 -10.36
N HIS A 124 -9.76 4.93 -10.77
CA HIS A 124 -10.01 5.53 -12.06
C HIS A 124 -8.70 5.99 -12.73
N GLY A 125 -8.67 5.98 -14.06
CA GLY A 125 -7.65 6.65 -14.83
C GLY A 125 -7.77 8.18 -14.76
N ARG A 126 -6.75 8.89 -15.18
CA ARG A 126 -6.73 10.37 -15.17
C ARG A 126 -7.82 10.95 -16.04
N GLY A 127 -8.47 12.00 -15.53
CA GLY A 127 -9.56 12.67 -16.24
C GLY A 127 -10.80 11.78 -16.47
N ASN A 128 -10.88 10.62 -15.81
CA ASN A 128 -12.00 9.70 -16.01
C ASN A 128 -13.31 10.33 -15.53
N ARG A 129 -14.31 10.30 -16.43
CA ARG A 129 -15.70 10.64 -16.12
C ARG A 129 -16.61 9.61 -16.80
N ALA A 130 -17.43 8.92 -16.03
CA ALA A 130 -18.34 7.89 -16.52
C ALA A 130 -17.63 6.82 -17.41
N ASN A 131 -16.50 6.32 -16.94
CA ASN A 131 -15.64 5.34 -17.62
C ASN A 131 -15.05 5.83 -18.97
N LYS A 132 -14.92 7.15 -19.13
CA LYS A 132 -14.24 7.79 -20.25
C LYS A 132 -13.09 8.64 -19.69
N GLY A 133 -11.95 8.65 -20.38
CA GLY A 133 -10.72 9.32 -19.98
C GLY A 133 -9.53 8.42 -20.22
N GLU A 134 -8.41 8.69 -19.56
CA GLU A 134 -7.24 7.80 -19.64
C GLU A 134 -7.51 6.47 -18.90
N GLY A 135 -6.72 5.47 -19.24
CA GLY A 135 -6.74 4.19 -18.53
C GLY A 135 -6.16 4.29 -17.11
N VAL A 136 -6.54 3.34 -16.27
CA VAL A 136 -6.03 3.18 -14.91
C VAL A 136 -4.57 2.78 -14.96
N ARG A 137 -3.66 3.62 -14.51
CA ARG A 137 -2.23 3.30 -14.47
C ARG A 137 -1.91 2.45 -13.26
N THR A 138 -1.94 1.14 -13.44
CA THR A 138 -1.45 0.18 -12.44
C THR A 138 0.06 0.18 -12.44
N LEU A 139 0.67 0.52 -11.31
CA LEU A 139 2.12 0.69 -11.19
C LEU A 139 2.71 -0.33 -10.20
N ALA A 140 3.83 -0.95 -10.58
CA ALA A 140 4.71 -1.67 -9.68
C ALA A 140 5.83 -0.73 -9.20
N TYR A 141 6.03 -0.63 -7.90
CA TYR A 141 7.03 0.20 -7.24
C TYR A 141 8.16 -0.69 -6.74
N HIS A 142 9.38 -0.43 -7.21
CA HIS A 142 10.58 -1.16 -6.82
C HIS A 142 11.19 -0.55 -5.57
N ILE A 143 11.35 -1.35 -4.52
CA ILE A 143 11.89 -0.91 -3.24
C ILE A 143 13.38 -0.58 -3.41
N PRO A 144 13.83 0.66 -3.16
CA PRO A 144 15.26 0.97 -3.16
C PRO A 144 15.93 0.41 -1.90
N LYS A 145 17.26 0.26 -1.95
CA LYS A 145 18.06 -0.21 -0.81
C LYS A 145 17.83 0.64 0.47
N ASP A 146 17.66 1.95 0.32
CA ASP A 146 17.18 2.83 1.38
C ASP A 146 15.76 3.30 1.01
N PRO A 147 14.71 2.89 1.73
CA PRO A 147 13.33 3.19 1.40
C PRO A 147 12.97 4.68 1.48
N LYS A 148 13.85 5.53 2.01
CA LYS A 148 13.69 6.99 1.99
C LYS A 148 14.02 7.61 0.63
N HIS A 149 14.74 6.88 -0.23
CA HIS A 149 15.02 7.33 -1.59
C HIS A 149 13.80 7.16 -2.50
N ALA A 150 13.82 7.86 -3.64
CA ALA A 150 12.75 7.76 -4.63
C ALA A 150 12.63 6.32 -5.17
N TRP A 151 11.43 5.77 -5.11
CA TRP A 151 11.11 4.46 -5.65
C TRP A 151 10.90 4.55 -7.16
N LYS A 152 11.57 3.70 -7.91
CA LYS A 152 11.31 3.54 -9.35
C LYS A 152 9.97 2.83 -9.55
N THR A 153 9.29 3.14 -10.65
CA THR A 153 8.03 2.46 -10.99
C THR A 153 8.09 1.88 -12.40
N THR A 154 7.39 0.78 -12.57
CA THR A 154 7.09 0.16 -13.87
C THR A 154 5.59 0.18 -14.11
N LEU A 155 5.16 0.56 -15.31
CA LEU A 155 3.77 0.48 -15.73
C LEU A 155 3.43 -0.99 -15.99
N VAL A 156 2.42 -1.50 -15.27
CA VAL A 156 1.91 -2.87 -15.44
C VAL A 156 0.78 -2.90 -16.47
N ASP A 157 -0.18 -1.97 -16.35
CA ASP A 157 -1.31 -1.84 -17.27
C ASP A 157 -1.87 -0.41 -17.23
N ASP A 158 -2.44 0.04 -18.37
CA ASP A 158 -3.17 1.30 -18.50
C ASP A 158 -4.38 1.22 -19.43
N ASN A 159 -4.91 0.01 -19.64
CA ASN A 159 -6.01 -0.23 -20.60
C ASN A 159 -7.40 -0.21 -19.96
N MET A 160 -7.50 -0.45 -18.64
CA MET A 160 -8.77 -0.40 -17.92
C MET A 160 -9.14 1.03 -17.56
N HIS A 161 -10.43 1.40 -17.61
CA HIS A 161 -10.89 2.76 -17.29
C HIS A 161 -11.39 2.93 -15.86
N ALA A 162 -11.82 1.83 -15.23
CA ALA A 162 -12.20 1.75 -13.83
C ALA A 162 -11.83 0.38 -13.28
N SER A 163 -11.18 0.33 -12.13
CA SER A 163 -10.70 -0.89 -11.49
C SER A 163 -11.00 -0.84 -10.01
N HIS A 164 -11.53 -1.92 -9.45
CA HIS A 164 -11.94 -1.89 -8.03
C HIS A 164 -11.06 -2.76 -7.15
N ASN A 165 -10.62 -3.90 -7.63
CA ASN A 165 -9.83 -4.85 -6.84
C ASN A 165 -8.93 -5.70 -7.74
N PHE A 166 -7.88 -6.25 -7.16
CA PHE A 166 -7.02 -7.27 -7.77
C PHE A 166 -6.45 -8.15 -6.67
N ASP A 167 -5.91 -9.29 -7.09
CA ASP A 167 -5.16 -10.17 -6.20
C ASP A 167 -3.92 -10.69 -6.91
N VAL A 168 -2.96 -11.18 -6.14
CA VAL A 168 -1.72 -11.79 -6.63
C VAL A 168 -1.90 -13.31 -6.57
N ALA A 169 -1.69 -13.98 -7.68
CA ALA A 169 -1.82 -15.42 -7.77
C ALA A 169 -0.74 -16.02 -8.67
N GLN A 170 -0.26 -17.19 -8.29
CA GLN A 170 0.58 -18.01 -9.16
C GLN A 170 -0.34 -18.71 -10.19
N TRP A 171 -0.19 -18.37 -11.49
CA TRP A 171 -1.12 -18.80 -12.53
C TRP A 171 -0.58 -19.96 -13.40
N ASP A 172 0.70 -19.96 -13.69
CA ASP A 172 1.31 -20.84 -14.72
C ASP A 172 2.44 -21.73 -14.20
N SER A 173 2.66 -21.80 -12.90
CA SER A 173 3.70 -22.62 -12.26
C SER A 173 5.14 -22.20 -12.59
N ASP A 174 5.37 -21.07 -13.25
CA ASP A 174 6.67 -20.44 -13.21
C ASP A 174 6.94 -19.94 -11.77
N LYS A 175 8.15 -19.68 -11.39
CA LYS A 175 8.49 -19.32 -10.01
C LYS A 175 8.48 -17.80 -9.78
N ALA A 176 7.74 -17.07 -10.61
CA ALA A 176 7.66 -15.62 -10.51
C ALA A 176 6.51 -15.15 -9.62
#